data_9fdc2d949daa84e58d012e312ed64175
#
_entry.id   9fdc2d949daa84e58d012e312ed64175
#
_cell.length_a   1.000
_cell.length_b   1.000
_cell.length_c   1.000
_cell.angle_alpha   90.00
_cell.angle_beta   90.00
_cell.angle_gamma   90.00
#
_symmetry.space_group_name_H-M   'P 1'
#
loop_
_entity.id
_entity.type
_entity.pdbx_description
1 polymer ?
#
loop_
_entity_poly.entity_id
_entity_poly.type
_entity_poly.pdbx_seq_one_letter_code
_entity_poly.pdbx_strand_id
1 'polypeptide(L)'
;MHLFVDISSHGFGHLAITAPVLNALVEIAPNLRLTVRTRLPQAMLAQRLRFPFELIEASSDFGYVMIDATHIDRPASAAAYRQAHANWPARVEKEARFLAELKPDLVLTNVSYLPLAGAALAGLPSLSLSSLNWADLFAHFFAHEAWAA
;
A
#
# COMPACT_ATOMS: atom_id res chain seq x y z
N MET A 1 4.37 -19.55 7.52
CA MET A 1 4.61 -18.47 6.57
C MET A 1 3.95 -17.20 7.09
N HIS A 2 4.65 -16.05 7.05
CA HIS A 2 4.15 -14.75 7.46
C HIS A 2 4.00 -13.85 6.24
N LEU A 3 2.79 -13.45 5.92
CA LEU A 3 2.47 -12.50 4.87
C LEU A 3 2.19 -11.12 5.47
N PHE A 4 2.96 -10.12 5.06
CA PHE A 4 2.66 -8.73 5.34
C PHE A 4 1.92 -8.13 4.14
N VAL A 5 0.77 -7.50 4.39
CA VAL A 5 -0.08 -6.90 3.36
C VAL A 5 -0.28 -5.43 3.64
N ASP A 6 0.11 -4.58 2.69
CA ASP A 6 -0.15 -3.13 2.75
C ASP A 6 -1.29 -2.79 1.80
N ILE A 7 -2.40 -2.28 2.34
CA ILE A 7 -3.59 -1.94 1.56
C ILE A 7 -3.79 -0.43 1.63
N SER A 8 -3.78 0.23 0.48
CA SER A 8 -4.10 1.65 0.38
C SER A 8 -5.46 1.96 1.02
N SER A 9 -5.49 3.00 1.84
CA SER A 9 -6.72 3.51 2.44
C SER A 9 -7.40 4.59 1.59
N HIS A 10 -6.94 4.79 0.37
CA HIS A 10 -7.46 5.81 -0.53
C HIS A 10 -8.88 5.51 -1.04
N GLY A 11 -9.35 4.28 -0.90
CA GLY A 11 -10.72 3.88 -1.25
C GLY A 11 -11.02 2.41 -0.95
N PHE A 12 -12.29 2.08 -0.93
CA PHE A 12 -12.77 0.71 -0.64
C PHE A 12 -12.40 -0.30 -1.73
N GLY A 13 -12.12 0.15 -2.95
CA GLY A 13 -11.76 -0.70 -4.08
C GLY A 13 -10.51 -1.53 -3.80
N HIS A 14 -9.53 -0.97 -3.10
CA HIS A 14 -8.30 -1.67 -2.76
C HIS A 14 -8.55 -2.89 -1.87
N LEU A 15 -9.37 -2.73 -0.83
CA LEU A 15 -9.77 -3.85 0.01
C LEU A 15 -10.67 -4.85 -0.74
N ALA A 16 -11.58 -4.37 -1.59
CA ALA A 16 -12.48 -5.22 -2.37
C ALA A 16 -11.72 -6.13 -3.35
N ILE A 17 -10.60 -5.68 -3.89
CA ILE A 17 -9.73 -6.49 -4.76
C ILE A 17 -8.85 -7.45 -3.92
N THR A 18 -8.33 -6.99 -2.79
CA THR A 18 -7.35 -7.75 -2.00
C THR A 18 -8.00 -8.83 -1.15
N ALA A 19 -9.15 -8.56 -0.53
CA ALA A 19 -9.77 -9.48 0.41
C ALA A 19 -10.14 -10.86 -0.18
N PRO A 20 -10.69 -10.98 -1.41
CA PRO A 20 -10.93 -12.29 -2.02
C PRO A 20 -9.67 -13.12 -2.20
N VAL A 21 -8.56 -12.46 -2.60
CA VAL A 21 -7.27 -13.14 -2.77
C VAL A 21 -6.74 -13.66 -1.43
N LEU A 22 -6.80 -12.83 -0.39
CA LEU A 22 -6.36 -13.23 0.95
C LEU A 22 -7.23 -14.36 1.53
N ASN A 23 -8.55 -14.31 1.33
CA ASN A 23 -9.44 -15.37 1.76
C ASN A 23 -9.12 -16.70 1.07
N ALA A 24 -8.85 -16.69 -0.25
CA ALA A 24 -8.45 -17.86 -0.98
C ALA A 24 -7.07 -18.39 -0.55
N LEU A 25 -6.11 -17.50 -0.27
CA LEU A 25 -4.79 -17.88 0.21
C LEU A 25 -4.85 -18.61 1.56
N VAL A 26 -5.69 -18.18 2.48
CA VAL A 26 -5.83 -18.83 3.79
C VAL A 26 -6.49 -20.21 3.68
N GLU A 27 -7.38 -20.43 2.71
CA GLU A 27 -7.97 -21.74 2.44
C GLU A 27 -6.91 -22.78 1.99
N ILE A 28 -5.92 -22.36 1.20
CA ILE A 28 -4.85 -23.24 0.72
C ILE A 28 -3.62 -23.27 1.65
N ALA A 29 -3.49 -22.29 2.52
CA ALA A 29 -2.39 -22.14 3.49
C ALA A 29 -2.94 -21.81 4.90
N PRO A 30 -3.59 -22.75 5.60
CA PRO A 30 -4.32 -22.48 6.85
C PRO A 30 -3.42 -22.01 8.02
N ASN A 31 -2.11 -22.24 7.94
CA ASN A 31 -1.14 -21.76 8.93
C ASN A 31 -0.50 -20.40 8.53
N LEU A 32 -1.11 -19.66 7.60
CA LEU A 32 -0.65 -18.36 7.20
C LEU A 32 -0.89 -17.35 8.33
N ARG A 33 0.19 -16.76 8.85
CA ARG A 33 0.10 -15.58 9.71
C ARG A 33 -0.03 -14.35 8.81
N LEU A 34 -1.01 -13.50 9.10
CA LEU A 34 -1.28 -12.30 8.32
C LEU A 34 -1.12 -11.03 9.17
N THR A 35 -0.33 -10.09 8.70
CA THR A 35 -0.27 -8.73 9.22
C THR A 35 -0.74 -7.77 8.14
N VAL A 36 -1.79 -7.01 8.40
CA VAL A 36 -2.37 -6.03 7.48
C VAL A 36 -2.05 -4.62 7.96
N ARG A 37 -1.49 -3.80 7.09
CA ARG A 37 -1.31 -2.37 7.34
C ARG A 37 -2.26 -1.56 6.46
N THR A 38 -3.10 -0.76 7.10
CA THR A 38 -4.03 0.15 6.43
C THR A 38 -4.63 1.12 7.44
N ARG A 39 -5.23 2.22 6.98
CA ARG A 39 -6.09 3.10 7.80
C ARG A 39 -7.59 2.85 7.57
N LEU A 40 -7.93 1.81 6.82
CA LEU A 40 -9.34 1.43 6.70
C LEU A 40 -9.87 0.98 8.07
N PRO A 41 -11.14 1.29 8.41
CA PRO A 41 -11.71 0.89 9.69
C PRO A 41 -11.66 -0.63 9.92
N GLN A 42 -11.26 -1.04 11.13
CA GLN A 42 -11.17 -2.46 11.49
C GLN A 42 -12.48 -3.21 11.26
N ALA A 43 -13.62 -2.58 11.53
CA ALA A 43 -14.94 -3.17 11.29
C ALA A 43 -15.16 -3.53 9.80
N MET A 44 -14.61 -2.72 8.89
CA MET A 44 -14.68 -2.98 7.46
C MET A 44 -13.79 -4.14 7.03
N LEU A 45 -12.58 -4.22 7.60
CA LEU A 45 -11.68 -5.35 7.37
C LEU A 45 -12.33 -6.64 7.87
N ALA A 46 -12.91 -6.65 9.07
CA ALA A 46 -13.58 -7.81 9.67
C ALA A 46 -14.80 -8.30 8.88
N GLN A 47 -15.45 -7.43 8.11
CA GLN A 47 -16.54 -7.84 7.21
C GLN A 47 -16.06 -8.55 5.94
N ARG A 48 -14.81 -8.34 5.55
CA ARG A 48 -14.25 -8.82 4.27
C ARG A 48 -13.23 -9.94 4.44
N LEU A 49 -12.43 -9.90 5.50
CA LEU A 49 -11.43 -10.91 5.83
C LEU A 49 -12.03 -11.94 6.78
N ARG A 50 -12.00 -13.22 6.38
CA ARG A 50 -12.69 -14.34 7.07
C ARG A 50 -11.76 -15.12 8.00
N PHE A 51 -10.63 -14.53 8.40
CA PHE A 51 -9.60 -15.18 9.20
C PHE A 51 -8.94 -14.17 10.13
N PRO A 52 -8.26 -14.63 11.19
CA PRO A 52 -7.52 -13.74 12.10
C PRO A 52 -6.36 -13.04 11.40
N PHE A 53 -6.17 -11.77 11.71
CA PHE A 53 -5.04 -10.96 11.23
C PHE A 53 -4.60 -9.97 12.30
N GLU A 54 -3.33 -9.58 12.26
CA GLU A 54 -2.79 -8.47 13.03
C GLU A 54 -2.98 -7.17 12.22
N LEU A 55 -3.51 -6.11 12.86
CA LEU A 55 -3.70 -4.81 12.21
C LEU A 55 -2.64 -3.81 12.64
N ILE A 56 -2.01 -3.16 11.66
CA ILE A 56 -1.19 -1.97 11.85
C ILE A 56 -1.95 -0.79 11.26
N GLU A 57 -2.48 0.07 12.12
CA GLU A 57 -3.24 1.26 11.73
C GLU A 57 -2.32 2.37 11.22
N ALA A 58 -1.82 2.20 9.99
CA ALA A 58 -0.95 3.17 9.34
C ALA A 58 -1.18 3.14 7.82
N SER A 59 -0.74 4.19 7.13
CA SER A 59 -0.69 4.23 5.66
C SER A 59 0.74 4.51 5.22
N SER A 60 1.20 3.74 4.26
CA SER A 60 2.46 3.98 3.55
C SER A 60 2.22 4.78 2.28
N ASP A 61 0.98 4.78 1.82
CA ASP A 61 0.55 5.34 0.54
C ASP A 61 0.36 6.86 0.63
N PHE A 62 0.69 7.53 -0.44
CA PHE A 62 0.50 8.97 -0.55
C PHE A 62 -0.96 9.29 -0.90
N GLY A 63 -1.53 8.63 -1.92
CA GLY A 63 -2.88 8.89 -2.43
C GLY A 63 -3.07 10.30 -3.03
N TYR A 64 -4.04 10.46 -3.90
CA TYR A 64 -4.43 11.79 -4.38
C TYR A 64 -5.35 12.50 -3.39
N VAL A 65 -5.24 13.84 -3.34
CA VAL A 65 -6.21 14.69 -2.64
C VAL A 65 -7.45 14.80 -3.51
N MET A 66 -8.60 14.34 -2.98
CA MET A 66 -9.85 14.32 -3.70
C MET A 66 -10.73 15.51 -3.33
N ILE A 67 -11.34 16.15 -4.34
CA ILE A 67 -12.43 17.12 -4.15
C ILE A 67 -13.73 16.35 -3.90
N ASP A 68 -13.96 15.29 -4.70
CA ASP A 68 -15.07 14.36 -4.58
C ASP A 68 -14.65 12.98 -5.11
N ALA A 69 -15.58 12.06 -5.25
CA ALA A 69 -15.31 10.68 -5.68
C ALA A 69 -14.66 10.54 -7.06
N THR A 70 -14.75 11.56 -7.92
CA THR A 70 -14.32 11.52 -9.33
C THR A 70 -13.35 12.63 -9.71
N HIS A 71 -13.17 13.63 -8.86
CA HIS A 71 -12.33 14.79 -9.14
C HIS A 71 -11.19 14.93 -8.15
N ILE A 72 -9.97 15.00 -8.68
CA ILE A 72 -8.78 15.27 -7.88
C ILE A 72 -8.54 16.79 -7.73
N ASP A 73 -8.07 17.19 -6.56
CA ASP A 73 -7.42 18.48 -6.37
C ASP A 73 -5.97 18.36 -6.87
N ARG A 74 -5.72 18.78 -8.12
CA ARG A 74 -4.40 18.66 -8.75
C ARG A 74 -3.31 19.47 -8.01
N PRO A 75 -3.51 20.75 -7.65
CA PRO A 75 -2.54 21.51 -6.89
C PRO A 75 -2.21 20.90 -5.52
N ALA A 76 -3.23 20.49 -4.76
CA ALA A 76 -3.03 19.86 -3.45
C ALA A 76 -2.36 18.49 -3.59
N SER A 77 -2.72 17.69 -4.60
CA SER A 77 -2.09 16.40 -4.90
C SER A 77 -0.63 16.56 -5.29
N ALA A 78 -0.29 17.57 -6.11
CA ALA A 78 1.09 17.88 -6.47
C ALA A 78 1.94 18.27 -5.23
N ALA A 79 1.37 19.09 -4.34
CA ALA A 79 2.05 19.48 -3.10
C ALA A 79 2.28 18.27 -2.18
N ALA A 80 1.26 17.44 -1.97
CA ALA A 80 1.33 16.22 -1.16
C ALA A 80 2.33 15.21 -1.73
N TYR A 81 2.37 15.03 -3.06
CA TYR A 81 3.34 14.17 -3.73
C TYR A 81 4.78 14.64 -3.47
N ARG A 82 5.07 15.92 -3.70
CA ARG A 82 6.40 16.48 -3.44
C ARG A 82 6.81 16.33 -1.98
N GLN A 83 5.90 16.57 -1.04
CA GLN A 83 6.16 16.37 0.38
C GLN A 83 6.44 14.90 0.69
N ALA A 84 5.67 13.97 0.12
CA ALA A 84 5.86 12.54 0.31
C ALA A 84 7.21 12.05 -0.23
N HIS A 85 7.78 12.71 -1.23
CA HIS A 85 9.04 12.33 -1.87
C HIS A 85 10.24 13.20 -1.48
N ALA A 86 10.05 14.26 -0.70
CA ALA A 86 11.11 15.21 -0.31
C ALA A 86 12.34 14.52 0.32
N ASN A 87 12.15 13.40 1.01
CA ASN A 87 13.24 12.60 1.59
C ASN A 87 12.97 11.10 1.33
N TRP A 88 12.79 10.76 0.08
CA TRP A 88 12.48 9.39 -0.34
C TRP A 88 13.47 8.34 0.15
N PRO A 89 14.81 8.52 0.03
CA PRO A 89 15.76 7.54 0.52
C PRO A 89 15.58 7.20 2.00
N ALA A 90 15.44 8.20 2.87
CA ALA A 90 15.26 7.98 4.30
C ALA A 90 13.92 7.28 4.62
N ARG A 91 12.88 7.54 3.82
CA ARG A 91 11.60 6.82 3.95
C ARG A 91 11.75 5.36 3.59
N VAL A 92 12.44 5.06 2.49
CA VAL A 92 12.71 3.68 2.05
C VAL A 92 13.56 2.93 3.08
N GLU A 93 14.61 3.57 3.63
CA GLU A 93 15.42 2.98 4.70
C GLU A 93 14.60 2.69 5.97
N LYS A 94 13.73 3.60 6.37
CA LYS A 94 12.83 3.40 7.51
C LYS A 94 11.89 2.22 7.27
N GLU A 95 11.33 2.13 6.08
CA GLU A 95 10.45 1.04 5.67
C GLU A 95 11.20 -0.29 5.64
N ALA A 96 12.42 -0.31 5.12
CA ALA A 96 13.26 -1.51 5.10
C ALA A 96 13.58 -2.02 6.51
N ARG A 97 13.91 -1.11 7.46
CA ARG A 97 14.11 -1.46 8.86
C ARG A 97 12.85 -2.04 9.49
N PHE A 98 11.71 -1.40 9.28
CA PHE A 98 10.42 -1.90 9.77
C PHE A 98 10.14 -3.33 9.25
N LEU A 99 10.33 -3.59 7.96
CA LEU A 99 10.12 -4.90 7.37
C LEU A 99 11.13 -5.93 7.88
N ALA A 100 12.39 -5.54 8.08
CA ALA A 100 13.42 -6.40 8.65
C ALA A 100 13.14 -6.80 10.10
N GLU A 101 12.53 -5.91 10.90
CA GLU A 101 12.07 -6.20 12.27
C GLU A 101 10.83 -7.10 12.29
N LEU A 102 9.88 -6.85 11.38
CA LEU A 102 8.65 -7.63 11.25
C LEU A 102 8.91 -9.05 10.73
N LYS A 103 9.95 -9.22 9.90
CA LYS A 103 10.39 -10.50 9.30
C LYS A 103 9.28 -11.24 8.57
N PRO A 104 8.58 -10.63 7.62
CA PRO A 104 7.65 -11.36 6.78
C PRO A 104 8.40 -12.25 5.78
N ASP A 105 7.80 -13.38 5.39
CA ASP A 105 8.30 -14.21 4.30
C ASP A 105 7.97 -13.61 2.92
N LEU A 106 6.89 -12.81 2.85
CA LEU A 106 6.45 -12.12 1.63
C LEU A 106 5.76 -10.82 1.99
N VAL A 107 6.04 -9.79 1.19
CA VAL A 107 5.36 -8.49 1.21
C VAL A 107 4.39 -8.41 0.04
N LEU A 108 3.10 -8.17 0.31
CA LEU A 108 2.08 -7.92 -0.71
C LEU A 108 1.56 -6.50 -0.57
N THR A 109 1.46 -5.76 -1.66
CA THR A 109 0.86 -4.42 -1.62
C THR A 109 -0.35 -4.33 -2.54
N ASN A 110 -1.34 -3.55 -2.14
CA ASN A 110 -2.35 -3.07 -3.06
C ASN A 110 -2.16 -1.57 -3.23
N VAL A 111 -1.50 -1.26 -4.31
CA VAL A 111 -1.03 -0.05 -4.97
C VAL A 111 0.10 0.70 -4.25
N SER A 112 0.31 0.53 -2.97
CA SER A 112 1.38 1.22 -2.25
C SER A 112 2.77 0.78 -2.74
N TYR A 113 3.63 1.73 -3.10
CA TYR A 113 4.97 1.44 -3.65
C TYR A 113 6.11 1.58 -2.64
N LEU A 114 5.91 2.31 -1.54
CA LEU A 114 6.92 2.43 -0.48
C LEU A 114 7.30 1.06 0.12
N PRO A 115 6.35 0.15 0.46
CA PRO A 115 6.71 -1.17 0.95
C PRO A 115 7.47 -2.03 -0.07
N LEU A 116 7.21 -1.86 -1.37
CA LEU A 116 7.98 -2.56 -2.41
C LEU A 116 9.44 -2.09 -2.43
N ALA A 117 9.67 -0.76 -2.36
CA ALA A 117 11.01 -0.20 -2.29
C ALA A 117 11.74 -0.62 -1.00
N GLY A 118 11.04 -0.60 0.14
CA GLY A 118 11.59 -1.07 1.41
C GLY A 118 11.91 -2.56 1.41
N ALA A 119 11.04 -3.40 0.84
CA ALA A 119 11.26 -4.84 0.69
C ALA A 119 12.49 -5.12 -0.20
N ALA A 120 12.61 -4.43 -1.33
CA ALA A 120 13.77 -4.55 -2.21
C ALA A 120 15.08 -4.21 -1.48
N LEU A 121 15.10 -3.12 -0.68
CA LEU A 121 16.26 -2.73 0.12
C LEU A 121 16.56 -3.74 1.24
N ALA A 122 15.53 -4.36 1.83
CA ALA A 122 15.67 -5.38 2.88
C ALA A 122 15.93 -6.80 2.33
N GLY A 123 15.99 -6.99 1.01
CA GLY A 123 16.16 -8.30 0.38
C GLY A 123 14.98 -9.25 0.58
N LEU A 124 13.76 -8.73 0.76
CA LEU A 124 12.54 -9.51 0.97
C LEU A 124 11.76 -9.67 -0.34
N PRO A 125 11.16 -10.86 -0.59
CA PRO A 125 10.26 -11.05 -1.71
C PRO A 125 9.04 -10.12 -1.60
N SER A 126 8.63 -9.53 -2.72
CA SER A 126 7.47 -8.64 -2.73
C SER A 126 6.67 -8.72 -4.02
N LEU A 127 5.35 -8.51 -3.91
CA LEU A 127 4.40 -8.51 -5.01
C LEU A 127 3.47 -7.30 -4.90
N SER A 128 3.03 -6.78 -6.04
CA SER A 128 1.95 -5.80 -6.13
C SER A 128 0.71 -6.43 -6.75
N LEU A 129 -0.43 -6.24 -6.10
CA LEU A 129 -1.75 -6.65 -6.56
C LEU A 129 -2.62 -5.40 -6.74
N SER A 130 -2.77 -4.92 -7.96
CA SER A 130 -3.57 -3.71 -8.21
C SER A 130 -4.10 -3.69 -9.64
N SER A 131 -5.26 -3.05 -9.82
CA SER A 131 -5.83 -2.74 -11.13
C SER A 131 -5.29 -1.42 -11.74
N LEU A 132 -4.50 -0.68 -10.98
CA LEU A 132 -3.87 0.58 -11.38
C LEU A 132 -2.50 0.69 -10.69
N ASN A 133 -1.68 1.63 -11.13
CA ASN A 133 -0.47 2.02 -10.42
C ASN A 133 -0.35 3.56 -10.34
N TRP A 134 0.32 4.03 -9.31
CA TRP A 134 0.47 5.48 -9.12
C TRP A 134 1.37 6.13 -10.16
N ALA A 135 2.30 5.39 -10.79
CA ALA A 135 3.20 5.96 -11.80
C ALA A 135 2.43 6.37 -13.06
N ASP A 136 1.52 5.52 -13.56
CA ASP A 136 0.69 5.84 -14.73
C ASP A 136 -0.25 7.01 -14.45
N LEU A 137 -0.88 7.01 -13.26
CA LEU A 137 -1.74 8.12 -12.84
C LEU A 137 -0.95 9.43 -12.66
N PHE A 138 0.24 9.34 -12.07
CA PHE A 138 1.12 10.49 -11.93
C PHE A 138 1.52 11.04 -13.31
N ALA A 139 1.95 10.18 -14.23
CA ALA A 139 2.30 10.57 -15.59
C ALA A 139 1.12 11.24 -16.31
N HIS A 140 -0.09 10.69 -16.16
CA HIS A 140 -1.30 11.26 -16.76
C HIS A 140 -1.58 12.70 -16.29
N PHE A 141 -1.41 12.97 -14.98
CA PHE A 141 -1.76 14.28 -14.42
C PHE A 141 -0.61 15.28 -14.42
N PHE A 142 0.64 14.84 -14.34
CA PHE A 142 1.77 15.71 -13.99
C PHE A 142 3.01 15.58 -14.89
N ALA A 143 3.08 14.64 -15.85
CA ALA A 143 4.29 14.45 -16.67
C ALA A 143 4.74 15.71 -17.47
N HIS A 144 3.83 16.64 -17.71
CA HIS A 144 4.10 17.90 -18.42
C HIS A 144 4.52 19.06 -17.48
N GLU A 145 4.49 18.83 -16.18
CA GLU A 145 4.86 19.84 -15.19
C GLU A 145 6.40 19.88 -15.03
N ALA A 146 6.98 21.05 -15.05
CA ALA A 146 8.44 21.23 -14.99
C ALA A 146 9.09 20.63 -13.71
N TRP A 147 8.34 20.49 -12.64
CA TRP A 147 8.81 19.91 -11.38
C TRP A 147 8.70 18.37 -11.34
N ALA A 148 8.10 17.74 -12.34
CA ALA A 148 7.87 16.29 -12.40
C ALA A 148 8.97 15.53 -13.17
N ALA A 149 9.92 16.26 -13.76
CA ALA A 149 11.03 15.74 -14.55
C ALA A 149 12.18 15.17 -13.68
#